data_f4ddfff7c5a353e8e80b28af13fcc855
#
_entry.id   f4ddfff7c5a353e8e80b28af13fcc855
#
_cell.length_a   1.000
_cell.length_b   1.000
_cell.length_c   1.000
_cell.angle_alpha   90.00
_cell.angle_beta   90.00
_cell.angle_gamma   90.00
#
_symmetry.space_group_name_H-M   'P 1'
#
loop_
_entity.id
_entity.type
_entity.pdbx_description
1 polymer ?
#
loop_
_entity_poly.entity_id
_entity_poly.type
_entity_poly.pdbx_seq_one_letter_code
_entity_poly.pdbx_strand_id
1 'polypeptide(L)'
;MAKNDKNDKLDALESAISHIEKQYGKGAIMKLGDSQRDMNVETIPTGSLSLDIALGVGGIPRGRIVEVYGPESSGKTTVALHMVAEVQKRGGIAGFIDAEHALDPVYAKNIGVDNVRDRKSG
;
A
#
# COMPACT_ATOMS: atom_id res chain seq x y z
N MET A 1 -32.03 31.77 -17.64
CA MET A 1 -30.73 31.92 -18.32
C MET A 1 -29.56 31.25 -17.59
N ALA A 2 -29.52 31.17 -16.29
CA ALA A 2 -28.42 30.51 -15.57
C ALA A 2 -28.34 28.95 -15.72
N LYS A 3 -29.42 28.28 -16.10
CA LYS A 3 -29.44 26.81 -16.30
C LYS A 3 -28.79 26.34 -17.62
N ASN A 4 -28.84 27.17 -18.67
CA ASN A 4 -28.24 26.81 -19.96
C ASN A 4 -26.73 26.95 -19.94
N ASP A 5 -26.20 27.94 -19.26
CA ASP A 5 -24.78 28.23 -19.20
C ASP A 5 -23.98 27.13 -18.41
N LYS A 6 -24.62 26.48 -17.44
CA LYS A 6 -24.04 25.33 -16.72
C LYS A 6 -23.99 24.07 -17.58
N ASN A 7 -25.01 23.79 -18.36
CA ASN A 7 -25.03 22.63 -19.24
C ASN A 7 -23.99 22.76 -20.34
N ASP A 8 -23.87 23.93 -20.96
CA ASP A 8 -22.87 24.19 -22.00
C ASP A 8 -21.45 24.00 -21.49
N LYS A 9 -21.16 24.38 -20.26
CA LYS A 9 -19.84 24.16 -19.65
C LYS A 9 -19.57 22.69 -19.32
N LEU A 10 -20.57 21.94 -18.89
CA LEU A 10 -20.44 20.51 -18.64
C LEU A 10 -20.22 19.74 -19.95
N ASP A 11 -20.94 20.07 -20.99
CA ASP A 11 -20.79 19.46 -22.32
C ASP A 11 -19.41 19.74 -22.91
N ALA A 12 -18.89 20.96 -22.74
CA ALA A 12 -17.55 21.33 -23.15
C ALA A 12 -16.47 20.54 -22.35
N LEU A 13 -16.68 20.34 -21.05
CA LEU A 13 -15.78 19.55 -20.21
C LEU A 13 -15.77 18.07 -20.62
N GLU A 14 -16.93 17.48 -20.87
CA GLU A 14 -17.05 16.09 -21.31
C GLU A 14 -16.42 15.87 -22.71
N SER A 15 -16.60 16.82 -23.60
CA SER A 15 -15.94 16.81 -24.89
C SER A 15 -14.42 16.88 -24.78
N ALA A 16 -13.88 17.71 -23.88
CA ALA A 16 -12.46 17.81 -23.64
C ALA A 16 -11.88 16.52 -23.03
N ILE A 17 -12.58 15.91 -22.08
CA ILE A 17 -12.20 14.63 -21.48
C ILE A 17 -12.17 13.53 -22.56
N SER A 18 -13.21 13.42 -23.36
CA SER A 18 -13.29 12.45 -24.45
C SER A 18 -12.16 12.63 -25.48
N HIS A 19 -11.78 13.86 -25.78
CA HIS A 19 -10.67 14.15 -26.68
C HIS A 19 -9.33 13.67 -26.11
N ILE A 20 -9.08 13.90 -24.82
CA ILE A 20 -7.87 13.45 -24.14
C ILE A 20 -7.83 11.92 -24.08
N GLU A 21 -8.95 11.26 -23.77
CA GLU A 21 -9.02 9.80 -23.74
C GLU A 21 -8.76 9.17 -25.11
N LYS A 22 -9.21 9.80 -26.18
CA LYS A 22 -8.92 9.33 -27.55
C LYS A 22 -7.45 9.47 -27.91
N GLN A 23 -6.80 10.49 -27.40
CA GLN A 23 -5.40 10.79 -27.73
C GLN A 23 -4.41 10.00 -26.86
N TYR A 24 -4.71 9.78 -25.60
CA TYR A 24 -3.80 9.17 -24.61
C TYR A 24 -4.29 7.85 -24.01
N GLY A 25 -5.46 7.40 -24.38
CA GLY A 25 -6.08 6.17 -23.88
C GLY A 25 -7.08 6.39 -22.74
N LYS A 26 -7.95 5.39 -22.52
CA LYS A 26 -8.93 5.40 -21.43
C LYS A 26 -8.24 5.44 -20.10
N GLY A 27 -8.71 6.30 -19.19
CA GLY A 27 -8.16 6.44 -17.85
C GLY A 27 -6.98 7.41 -17.75
N ALA A 28 -6.55 8.05 -18.85
CA ALA A 28 -5.52 9.08 -18.85
C ALA A 28 -5.96 10.34 -18.07
N ILE A 29 -7.26 10.58 -18.02
CA ILE A 29 -7.88 11.66 -17.26
C ILE A 29 -9.17 11.16 -16.62
N MET A 30 -9.48 11.65 -15.42
CA MET A 30 -10.75 11.37 -14.72
C MET A 30 -11.15 12.56 -13.87
N LYS A 31 -12.44 12.71 -13.64
CA LYS A 31 -12.94 13.70 -12.70
C LYS A 31 -12.60 13.29 -11.26
N LEU A 32 -12.22 14.24 -10.45
CA LEU A 32 -12.03 13.99 -9.02
C LEU A 32 -13.39 13.65 -8.38
N GLY A 33 -13.54 12.44 -7.89
CA GLY A 33 -14.80 11.91 -7.36
C GLY A 33 -15.44 10.81 -8.21
N ASP A 34 -15.22 10.77 -9.52
CA ASP A 34 -15.62 9.65 -10.38
C ASP A 34 -14.64 8.46 -10.28
N SER A 35 -13.57 8.62 -9.55
CA SER A 35 -12.71 7.49 -9.21
C SER A 35 -13.50 6.54 -8.31
N GLN A 36 -14.24 5.65 -8.92
CA GLN A 36 -14.36 4.32 -8.37
C GLN A 36 -12.92 3.81 -8.34
N ARG A 37 -12.20 4.20 -7.30
CA ARG A 37 -10.97 3.51 -6.97
C ARG A 37 -11.38 2.06 -6.90
N ASP A 38 -10.84 1.28 -7.79
CA ASP A 38 -10.84 -0.16 -7.61
C ASP A 38 -10.22 -0.38 -6.24
N MET A 39 -11.10 -0.51 -5.23
CA MET A 39 -10.71 -0.78 -3.83
C MET A 39 -10.18 -2.22 -3.69
N ASN A 40 -9.96 -2.90 -4.81
CA ASN A 40 -9.32 -4.21 -4.92
C ASN A 40 -7.79 -4.11 -4.90
N VAL A 41 -7.26 -3.27 -4.03
CA VAL A 41 -5.82 -3.29 -3.76
C VAL A 41 -5.55 -4.48 -2.85
N GLU A 42 -4.79 -5.46 -3.33
CA GLU A 42 -4.27 -6.51 -2.47
C GLU A 42 -3.37 -5.91 -1.41
N THR A 43 -3.60 -6.29 -0.17
CA THR A 43 -2.85 -5.78 0.99
C THR A 43 -2.30 -6.91 1.84
N ILE A 44 -1.27 -6.57 2.60
CA ILE A 44 -0.73 -7.40 3.68
C ILE A 44 -1.11 -6.73 4.98
N PRO A 45 -1.85 -7.38 5.89
CA PRO A 45 -2.15 -6.82 7.19
C PRO A 45 -0.88 -6.52 7.97
N THR A 46 -0.91 -5.45 8.76
CA THR A 46 0.23 -5.08 9.62
C THR A 46 0.32 -5.92 10.90
N GLY A 47 -0.71 -6.71 11.21
CA GLY A 47 -0.87 -7.39 12.49
C GLY A 47 -1.54 -6.53 13.56
N SER A 48 -1.80 -5.26 13.30
CA SER A 48 -2.56 -4.35 14.16
C SER A 48 -3.86 -3.95 13.46
N LEU A 49 -4.99 -4.32 14.02
CA LEU A 49 -6.30 -3.99 13.45
C LEU A 49 -6.51 -2.47 13.38
N SER A 50 -6.09 -1.74 14.40
CA SER A 50 -6.22 -0.27 14.44
C SER A 50 -5.42 0.39 13.33
N LEU A 51 -4.20 -0.08 13.07
CA LEU A 51 -3.35 0.44 12.01
C LEU A 51 -3.91 0.09 10.63
N ASP A 52 -4.40 -1.13 10.46
CA ASP A 52 -5.00 -1.58 9.19
C ASP A 52 -6.22 -0.74 8.83
N ILE A 53 -7.06 -0.41 9.81
CA ILE A 53 -8.21 0.49 9.62
C ILE A 53 -7.73 1.91 9.28
N ALA A 54 -6.72 2.42 9.97
CA ALA A 54 -6.19 3.77 9.76
C ALA A 54 -5.57 3.94 8.36
N LEU A 55 -5.00 2.90 7.79
CA LEU A 55 -4.44 2.89 6.43
C LEU A 55 -5.53 2.95 5.33
N GLY A 56 -6.77 2.67 5.67
CA GLY A 56 -7.92 2.82 4.78
C GLY A 56 -8.13 1.71 3.76
N VAL A 57 -7.14 0.85 3.55
CA VAL A 57 -7.19 -0.28 2.60
C VAL A 57 -7.03 -1.64 3.28
N GLY A 58 -6.95 -1.66 4.59
CA GLY A 58 -6.87 -2.88 5.40
C GLY A 58 -5.46 -3.44 5.59
N GLY A 59 -4.43 -2.69 5.25
CA GLY A 59 -3.03 -3.09 5.42
C GLY A 59 -2.09 -2.35 4.49
N ILE A 60 -0.91 -2.90 4.32
CA ILE A 60 0.11 -2.38 3.41
C ILE A 60 -0.18 -2.86 1.98
N PRO A 61 -0.25 -1.97 0.98
CA PRO A 61 -0.53 -2.36 -0.39
C PRO A 61 0.61 -3.18 -0.98
N ARG A 62 0.27 -4.29 -1.63
CA ARG A 62 1.24 -5.13 -2.35
C ARG A 62 1.74 -4.44 -3.61
N GLY A 63 2.96 -4.76 -4.01
CA GLY A 63 3.57 -4.22 -5.22
C GLY A 63 3.98 -2.75 -5.10
N ARG A 64 4.10 -2.22 -3.90
CA ARG A 64 4.50 -0.84 -3.61
C ARG A 64 5.71 -0.80 -2.70
N ILE A 65 6.50 0.25 -2.85
CA ILE A 65 7.54 0.60 -1.87
C ILE A 65 6.87 1.44 -0.78
N VAL A 66 7.03 1.01 0.47
CA VAL A 66 6.46 1.70 1.63
C VAL A 66 7.60 2.13 2.53
N GLU A 67 7.63 3.40 2.87
CA GLU A 67 8.56 3.96 3.84
C GLU A 67 7.90 4.04 5.23
N VAL A 68 8.58 3.52 6.24
CA VAL A 68 8.18 3.64 7.64
C VAL A 68 9.27 4.40 8.37
N TYR A 69 8.95 5.56 8.90
CA TYR A 69 9.91 6.43 9.55
C TYR A 69 9.41 6.90 10.92
N GLY A 70 10.33 7.31 11.75
CA GLY A 70 10.06 7.81 13.08
C GLY A 70 11.34 7.80 13.94
N PRO A 71 11.27 8.32 15.17
CA PRO A 71 12.40 8.34 16.09
C PRO A 71 12.82 6.91 16.51
N GLU A 72 13.99 6.79 17.08
CA GLU A 72 14.47 5.53 17.67
C GLU A 72 13.48 4.98 18.69
N SER A 73 13.38 3.65 18.77
CA SER A 73 12.49 2.93 19.69
C SER A 73 11.00 3.25 19.52
N SER A 74 10.60 3.71 18.32
CA SER A 74 9.18 4.01 18.02
C SER A 74 8.37 2.83 17.49
N GLY A 75 9.01 1.65 17.30
CA GLY A 75 8.34 0.45 16.83
C GLY A 75 8.42 0.20 15.33
N LYS A 76 9.26 0.91 14.56
CA LYS A 76 9.42 0.72 13.11
C LYS A 76 9.78 -0.73 12.75
N THR A 77 10.80 -1.27 13.40
CA THR A 77 11.25 -2.67 13.19
C THR A 77 10.19 -3.66 13.63
N THR A 78 9.50 -3.39 14.74
CA THR A 78 8.40 -4.22 15.23
C THR A 78 7.27 -4.34 14.22
N VAL A 79 6.86 -3.24 13.61
CA VAL A 79 5.84 -3.23 12.55
C VAL A 79 6.32 -4.03 11.33
N ALA A 80 7.57 -3.83 10.91
CA ALA A 80 8.15 -4.58 9.79
C ALA A 80 8.18 -6.09 10.06
N LEU A 81 8.56 -6.52 11.26
CA LEU A 81 8.57 -7.94 11.64
C LEU A 81 7.16 -8.55 11.68
N HIS A 82 6.17 -7.81 12.16
CA HIS A 82 4.77 -8.26 12.11
C HIS A 82 4.28 -8.46 10.67
N MET A 83 4.67 -7.58 9.75
CA MET A 83 4.34 -7.72 8.33
C MET A 83 5.00 -8.96 7.71
N VAL A 84 6.27 -9.24 8.06
CA VAL A 84 6.96 -10.47 7.66
C VAL A 84 6.20 -11.69 8.15
N ALA A 85 5.82 -11.71 9.43
CA ALA A 85 5.05 -12.81 10.00
C ALA A 85 3.70 -13.02 9.29
N GLU A 86 2.99 -11.95 8.95
CA GLU A 86 1.72 -12.03 8.24
C GLU A 86 1.89 -12.57 6.80
N VAL A 87 2.94 -12.19 6.10
CA VAL A 87 3.26 -12.75 4.78
C VAL A 87 3.55 -14.24 4.88
N GLN A 88 4.36 -14.67 5.85
CA GLN A 88 4.70 -16.06 6.06
C GLN A 88 3.50 -16.94 6.43
N LYS A 89 2.59 -16.44 7.26
CA LYS A 89 1.31 -17.13 7.57
C LYS A 89 0.47 -17.40 6.33
N ARG A 90 0.60 -16.60 5.29
CA ARG A 90 -0.11 -16.73 4.02
C ARG A 90 0.65 -17.55 2.98
N GLY A 91 1.73 -18.21 3.37
CA GLY A 91 2.57 -19.01 2.50
C GLY A 91 3.54 -18.21 1.63
N GLY A 92 3.70 -16.91 1.90
CA GLY A 92 4.64 -16.04 1.22
C GLY A 92 6.07 -16.18 1.75
N ILE A 93 7.01 -15.69 0.98
CA ILE A 93 8.43 -15.62 1.33
C ILE A 93 8.78 -14.17 1.59
N ALA A 94 9.47 -13.90 2.70
CA ALA A 94 9.95 -12.58 3.06
C ALA A 94 11.47 -12.58 3.25
N GLY A 95 12.11 -11.53 2.80
CA GLY A 95 13.52 -11.24 3.06
C GLY A 95 13.63 -10.02 3.98
N PHE A 96 14.57 -10.06 4.91
CA PHE A 96 14.86 -8.95 5.80
C PHE A 96 16.34 -8.58 5.69
N ILE A 97 16.62 -7.31 5.41
CA ILE A 97 17.97 -6.77 5.35
C ILE A 97 18.14 -5.85 6.56
N ASP A 98 19.00 -6.26 7.47
CA ASP A 98 19.28 -5.52 8.72
C ASP A 98 20.65 -4.82 8.61
N ALA A 99 20.66 -3.58 8.19
CA ALA A 99 21.87 -2.78 8.10
C ALA A 99 22.40 -2.30 9.46
N GLU A 100 21.53 -2.24 10.46
CA GLU A 100 21.87 -1.78 11.82
C GLU A 100 22.36 -2.91 12.74
N HIS A 101 22.23 -4.18 12.30
CA HIS A 101 22.53 -5.37 13.08
C HIS A 101 21.81 -5.42 14.43
N ALA A 102 20.60 -4.86 14.47
CA ALA A 102 19.79 -4.73 15.69
C ALA A 102 18.68 -5.78 15.80
N LEU A 103 18.55 -6.66 14.81
CA LEU A 103 17.53 -7.69 14.80
C LEU A 103 17.84 -8.79 15.81
N ASP A 104 16.94 -8.97 16.76
CA ASP A 104 16.96 -10.10 17.68
C ASP A 104 16.14 -11.26 17.11
N PRO A 105 16.77 -12.40 16.77
CA PRO A 105 16.08 -13.56 16.21
C PRO A 105 15.05 -14.16 17.19
N VAL A 106 15.30 -14.09 18.48
CA VAL A 106 14.37 -14.59 19.50
C VAL A 106 13.12 -13.73 19.55
N TYR A 107 13.30 -12.43 19.54
CA TYR A 107 12.20 -11.48 19.48
C TYR A 107 11.36 -11.64 18.20
N ALA A 108 12.02 -11.78 17.05
CA ALA A 108 11.35 -12.02 15.78
C ALA A 108 10.50 -13.31 15.83
N LYS A 109 11.06 -14.39 16.39
CA LYS A 109 10.33 -15.65 16.57
C LYS A 109 9.11 -15.49 17.49
N ASN A 110 9.24 -14.72 18.55
CA ASN A 110 8.14 -14.47 19.49
C ASN A 110 6.99 -13.67 18.84
N ILE A 111 7.30 -12.82 17.88
CA ILE A 111 6.31 -12.12 17.07
C ILE A 111 5.61 -13.05 16.07
N GLY A 112 6.23 -14.17 15.74
CA GLY A 112 5.68 -15.16 14.82
C GLY A 112 6.45 -15.26 13.49
N VAL A 113 7.62 -14.65 13.39
CA VAL A 113 8.50 -14.80 12.24
C VAL A 113 9.16 -16.18 12.27
N ASP A 114 9.06 -16.90 11.17
CA ASP A 114 9.77 -18.16 10.98
C ASP A 114 11.17 -17.88 10.43
N ASN A 115 12.18 -18.08 11.28
CA ASN A 115 13.59 -17.83 10.99
C ASN A 115 14.28 -18.96 10.20
N VAL A 116 13.56 -19.89 9.63
CA VAL A 116 14.06 -21.18 9.13
C VAL A 116 14.98 -21.09 7.91
N ARG A 117 15.37 -19.92 7.42
CA ARG A 117 16.35 -19.83 6.34
C ARG A 117 17.36 -18.70 6.56
N ASP A 118 18.19 -18.88 7.55
CA ASP A 118 19.51 -18.28 7.48
C ASP A 118 20.31 -19.05 6.42
N ARG A 119 20.29 -18.56 5.18
CA ARG A 119 21.30 -18.98 4.21
C ARG A 119 22.60 -18.36 4.69
N LYS A 120 23.39 -19.13 5.41
CA LYS A 120 24.81 -18.83 5.52
C LYS A 120 25.33 -18.68 4.10
N SER A 121 25.59 -17.45 3.70
CA SER A 121 26.40 -17.16 2.52
C SER A 121 27.75 -17.80 2.77
N GLY A 122 27.97 -18.94 2.16
CA GLY A 122 29.29 -19.51 2.03
C GLY A 122 30.12 -18.65 1.09
#